data_324bc37c79a1914206e9002b0291e6fd
#
_entry.id   324bc37c79a1914206e9002b0291e6fd
#
_cell.length_a   1.000
_cell.length_b   1.000
_cell.length_c   1.000
_cell.angle_alpha   90.00
_cell.angle_beta   90.00
_cell.angle_gamma   90.00
#
_symmetry.space_group_name_H-M   'P 1'
#
loop_
_entity.id
_entity.type
_entity.pdbx_description
1 polymer ?
#
loop_
_entity_poly.entity_id
_entity_poly.type
_entity_poly.pdbx_seq_one_letter_code
_entity_poly.pdbx_strand_id
1 'polypeptide(L)'
;MNAVPEDFTQKLKEARNKYIMGLPLRIADIVSAWDKLNNIQWRLEIILIMKNLAHNLASSAGAFQLPKLCINAKQLENSLEELISNVKNVTPNQEQKNNINKLLELIKEQEIIDNIDTENPTKLIDQSNIIYILDSDKDFSLGLSKQLQYFGCNARVVNDAA
;
A
#
# COMPACT_ATOMS: atom_id res chain seq x y z
N MET A 1 7.41 8.48 -30.29
CA MET A 1 6.57 7.99 -29.18
C MET A 1 6.47 6.46 -29.30
N ASN A 2 7.24 5.71 -28.52
CA ASN A 2 7.05 4.27 -28.50
C ASN A 2 5.83 3.98 -27.63
N ALA A 3 4.73 3.60 -28.26
CA ALA A 3 3.56 3.11 -27.55
C ALA A 3 3.97 1.89 -26.72
N VAL A 4 3.55 1.84 -25.45
CA VAL A 4 3.69 0.64 -24.63
C VAL A 4 3.00 -0.50 -25.40
N PRO A 5 3.65 -1.67 -25.58
CA PRO A 5 3.01 -2.78 -26.29
C PRO A 5 1.65 -3.11 -25.66
N GLU A 6 0.61 -3.27 -26.47
CA GLU A 6 -0.76 -3.59 -26.03
C GLU A 6 -0.78 -4.83 -25.10
N ASP A 7 0.05 -5.81 -25.40
CA ASP A 7 0.24 -7.04 -24.59
C ASP A 7 0.72 -6.72 -23.15
N PHE A 8 1.59 -5.73 -22.97
CA PHE A 8 2.07 -5.37 -21.64
C PHE A 8 0.99 -4.66 -20.80
N THR A 9 0.21 -3.77 -21.41
CA THR A 9 -0.93 -3.10 -20.76
C THR A 9 -1.98 -4.12 -20.31
N GLN A 10 -2.28 -5.09 -21.15
CA GLN A 10 -3.22 -6.16 -20.84
C GLN A 10 -2.73 -7.00 -19.65
N LYS A 11 -1.47 -7.42 -19.66
CA LYS A 11 -0.87 -8.21 -18.56
C LYS A 11 -0.90 -7.47 -17.22
N LEU A 12 -0.68 -6.16 -17.22
CA LEU A 12 -0.78 -5.36 -16.00
C LEU A 12 -2.21 -5.27 -15.48
N LYS A 13 -3.18 -5.09 -16.36
CA LYS A 13 -4.59 -5.09 -15.99
C LYS A 13 -5.00 -6.43 -15.36
N GLU A 14 -4.54 -7.53 -15.95
CA GLU A 14 -4.79 -8.87 -15.42
C GLU A 14 -4.12 -9.07 -14.05
N ALA A 15 -2.88 -8.63 -13.89
CA ALA A 15 -2.17 -8.71 -12.62
C ALA A 15 -2.88 -7.88 -11.53
N ARG A 16 -3.35 -6.65 -11.86
CA ARG A 16 -4.14 -5.81 -10.96
C ARG A 16 -5.45 -6.48 -10.57
N ASN A 17 -6.19 -7.01 -11.52
CA ASN A 17 -7.44 -7.71 -11.25
C ASN A 17 -7.23 -8.93 -10.34
N LYS A 18 -6.19 -9.73 -10.63
CA LYS A 18 -5.81 -10.86 -9.78
C LYS A 18 -5.44 -10.42 -8.35
N TYR A 19 -4.74 -9.28 -8.22
CA TYR A 19 -4.41 -8.70 -6.92
C TYR A 19 -5.68 -8.30 -6.15
N ILE A 20 -6.61 -7.58 -6.79
CA ILE A 20 -7.89 -7.14 -6.20
C ILE A 20 -8.72 -8.36 -5.77
N MET A 21 -8.81 -9.39 -6.57
CA MET A 21 -9.51 -10.63 -6.20
C MET A 21 -8.90 -11.34 -4.97
N GLY A 22 -7.62 -11.16 -4.72
CA GLY A 22 -6.93 -11.70 -3.56
C GLY A 22 -6.94 -10.79 -2.31
N LEU A 23 -7.47 -9.57 -2.40
CA LEU A 23 -7.50 -8.62 -1.27
C LEU A 23 -8.31 -9.14 -0.07
N PRO A 24 -9.51 -9.73 -0.24
CA PRO A 24 -10.31 -10.22 0.89
C PRO A 24 -9.53 -11.15 1.80
N LEU A 25 -8.78 -12.07 1.23
CA LEU A 25 -7.98 -13.01 2.00
C LEU A 25 -6.84 -12.32 2.78
N ARG A 26 -6.15 -11.39 2.13
CA ARG A 26 -5.05 -10.63 2.75
C ARG A 26 -5.53 -9.76 3.91
N ILE A 27 -6.70 -9.14 3.76
CA ILE A 27 -7.34 -8.34 4.80
C ILE A 27 -7.81 -9.24 5.94
N ALA A 28 -8.39 -10.40 5.63
CA ALA A 28 -8.81 -11.38 6.63
C ALA A 28 -7.63 -11.89 7.49
N ASP A 29 -6.45 -12.06 6.91
CA ASP A 29 -5.24 -12.45 7.65
C ASP A 29 -4.86 -11.38 8.70
N ILE A 30 -4.92 -10.09 8.34
CA ILE A 30 -4.64 -8.97 9.26
C ILE A 30 -5.68 -8.93 10.38
N VAL A 31 -6.96 -9.05 10.04
CA VAL A 31 -8.07 -9.06 11.02
C VAL A 31 -7.94 -10.26 11.97
N SER A 32 -7.62 -11.44 11.44
CA SER A 32 -7.40 -12.64 12.26
C SER A 32 -6.23 -12.46 13.25
N ALA A 33 -5.16 -11.81 12.85
CA ALA A 33 -4.05 -11.48 13.75
C ALA A 33 -4.50 -10.54 14.88
N TRP A 34 -5.30 -9.53 14.55
CA TRP A 34 -5.88 -8.60 15.53
C TRP A 34 -6.82 -9.29 16.51
N ASP A 35 -7.69 -10.16 16.03
CA ASP A 35 -8.62 -10.93 16.86
C ASP A 35 -7.87 -11.86 17.83
N LYS A 36 -6.80 -12.50 17.38
CA LYS A 36 -5.93 -13.30 18.25
C LYS A 36 -5.32 -12.49 19.38
N LEU A 37 -4.85 -11.26 19.09
CA LEU A 37 -4.31 -10.35 20.10
C LEU A 37 -5.36 -9.95 21.14
N ASN A 38 -6.59 -9.68 20.72
CA ASN A 38 -7.65 -9.26 21.62
C ASN A 38 -8.24 -10.40 22.46
N ASN A 39 -8.31 -11.61 21.90
CA ASN A 39 -9.04 -12.73 22.52
C ASN A 39 -8.15 -13.68 23.32
N ILE A 40 -6.84 -13.76 23.02
CA ILE A 40 -5.97 -14.74 23.64
C ILE A 40 -4.97 -14.07 24.60
N GLN A 41 -4.04 -13.33 24.03
CA GLN A 41 -2.99 -12.61 24.77
C GLN A 41 -2.22 -11.70 23.85
N TRP A 42 -1.82 -10.53 24.37
CA TRP A 42 -0.90 -9.61 23.70
C TRP A 42 0.50 -10.23 23.65
N ARG A 43 0.92 -10.60 22.43
CA ARG A 43 2.23 -11.19 22.15
C ARG A 43 2.94 -10.39 21.07
N LEU A 44 4.20 -10.08 21.33
CA LEU A 44 5.05 -9.34 20.40
C LEU A 44 5.12 -10.03 19.03
N GLU A 45 5.20 -11.37 19.00
CA GLU A 45 5.30 -12.13 17.76
C GLU A 45 4.08 -11.91 16.85
N ILE A 46 2.87 -11.85 17.43
CA ILE A 46 1.63 -11.64 16.67
C ILE A 46 1.56 -10.18 16.15
N ILE A 47 2.02 -9.20 16.95
CA ILE A 47 2.09 -7.82 16.52
C ILE A 47 3.08 -7.66 15.36
N LEU A 48 4.24 -8.32 15.42
CA LEU A 48 5.23 -8.31 14.34
C LEU A 48 4.66 -8.96 13.06
N ILE A 49 3.93 -10.07 13.18
CA ILE A 49 3.24 -10.69 12.03
C ILE A 49 2.23 -9.71 11.44
N MET A 50 1.37 -9.10 12.26
CA MET A 50 0.36 -8.15 11.81
C MET A 50 1.00 -6.92 11.14
N LYS A 51 2.10 -6.39 11.71
CA LYS A 51 2.87 -5.29 11.11
C LYS A 51 3.40 -5.67 9.73
N ASN A 52 3.98 -6.86 9.58
CA ASN A 52 4.49 -7.33 8.29
C ASN A 52 3.37 -7.50 7.25
N LEU A 53 2.19 -7.99 7.67
CA LEU A 53 1.03 -8.09 6.81
C LEU A 53 0.54 -6.71 6.35
N ALA A 54 0.49 -5.73 7.27
CA ALA A 54 0.12 -4.34 6.94
C ALA A 54 1.15 -3.69 5.99
N HIS A 55 2.44 -3.89 6.23
CA HIS A 55 3.52 -3.44 5.35
C HIS A 55 3.38 -4.01 3.93
N ASN A 56 3.19 -5.32 3.80
CA ASN A 56 3.02 -5.99 2.51
C ASN A 56 1.75 -5.51 1.78
N LEU A 57 0.66 -5.26 2.53
CA LEU A 57 -0.56 -4.70 1.96
C LEU A 57 -0.33 -3.27 1.45
N ALA A 58 0.33 -2.40 2.23
CA ALA A 58 0.64 -1.03 1.84
C ALA A 58 1.50 -0.98 0.57
N SER A 59 2.60 -1.75 0.55
CA SER A 59 3.54 -1.78 -0.57
C SER A 59 2.88 -2.28 -1.85
N SER A 60 2.11 -3.38 -1.76
CA SER A 60 1.42 -3.93 -2.92
C SER A 60 0.25 -3.06 -3.38
N ALA A 61 -0.51 -2.46 -2.46
CA ALA A 61 -1.59 -1.53 -2.81
C ALA A 61 -1.05 -0.30 -3.56
N GLY A 62 0.12 0.22 -3.15
CA GLY A 62 0.80 1.29 -3.88
C GLY A 62 1.16 0.89 -5.30
N ALA A 63 1.75 -0.30 -5.48
CA ALA A 63 2.13 -0.82 -6.80
C ALA A 63 0.93 -1.02 -7.74
N PHE A 64 -0.24 -1.37 -7.21
CA PHE A 64 -1.47 -1.59 -7.97
C PHE A 64 -2.41 -0.37 -8.02
N GLN A 65 -1.93 0.82 -7.65
CA GLN A 65 -2.68 2.08 -7.73
C GLN A 65 -3.97 2.07 -6.88
N LEU A 66 -3.86 1.61 -5.64
CA LEU A 66 -4.92 1.64 -4.64
C LEU A 66 -4.54 2.61 -3.50
N PRO A 67 -4.54 3.94 -3.75
CA PRO A 67 -3.91 4.92 -2.86
C PRO A 67 -4.54 4.96 -1.47
N LYS A 68 -5.85 4.86 -1.36
CA LYS A 68 -6.53 4.85 -0.06
C LYS A 68 -6.17 3.63 0.77
N LEU A 69 -6.15 2.45 0.14
CA LEU A 69 -5.74 1.21 0.79
C LEU A 69 -4.26 1.29 1.23
N CYS A 70 -3.39 1.82 0.37
CA CYS A 70 -1.98 2.04 0.68
C CYS A 70 -1.81 2.94 1.91
N ILE A 71 -2.51 4.09 1.97
CA ILE A 71 -2.44 5.05 3.08
C ILE A 71 -2.93 4.39 4.37
N ASN A 72 -4.10 3.75 4.37
CA ASN A 72 -4.68 3.13 5.56
C ASN A 72 -3.82 1.98 6.08
N ALA A 73 -3.30 1.15 5.20
CA ALA A 73 -2.40 0.06 5.57
C ALA A 73 -1.06 0.58 6.12
N LYS A 74 -0.54 1.69 5.59
CA LYS A 74 0.67 2.33 6.12
C LYS A 74 0.44 2.97 7.48
N GLN A 75 -0.70 3.58 7.70
CA GLN A 75 -1.08 4.11 9.03
C GLN A 75 -1.22 2.99 10.06
N LEU A 76 -1.78 1.84 9.66
CA LEU A 76 -1.85 0.65 10.51
C LEU A 76 -0.45 0.13 10.87
N GLU A 77 0.44 0.02 9.89
CA GLU A 77 1.84 -0.36 10.10
C GLU A 77 2.52 0.56 11.12
N ASN A 78 2.37 1.89 10.97
CA ASN A 78 2.96 2.87 11.87
C ASN A 78 2.39 2.75 13.30
N SER A 79 1.07 2.56 13.45
CA SER A 79 0.45 2.37 14.77
C SER A 79 0.96 1.10 15.47
N LEU A 80 1.22 0.03 14.72
CA LEU A 80 1.81 -1.20 15.26
C LEU A 80 3.30 -1.02 15.61
N GLU A 81 4.05 -0.23 14.82
CA GLU A 81 5.44 0.12 15.14
C GLU A 81 5.55 0.90 16.45
N GLU A 82 4.65 1.83 16.71
CA GLU A 82 4.59 2.57 17.97
C GLU A 82 4.37 1.64 19.16
N LEU A 83 3.51 0.62 19.03
CA LEU A 83 3.30 -0.39 20.06
C LEU A 83 4.57 -1.21 20.32
N ILE A 84 5.29 -1.59 19.26
CA ILE A 84 6.53 -2.37 19.36
C ILE A 84 7.64 -1.54 20.03
N SER A 85 7.74 -0.26 19.71
CA SER A 85 8.75 0.65 20.23
C SER A 85 8.58 0.92 21.72
N ASN A 86 7.39 0.71 22.26
CA ASN A 86 7.11 0.88 23.69
C ASN A 86 7.43 -0.39 24.48
N VAL A 87 8.74 -0.69 24.60
CA VAL A 87 9.31 -1.95 25.16
C VAL A 87 8.77 -2.33 26.55
N LYS A 88 8.24 -1.38 27.32
CA LYS A 88 7.74 -1.63 28.69
C LYS A 88 6.32 -2.18 28.74
N ASN A 89 5.51 -1.94 27.72
CA ASN A 89 4.13 -2.42 27.68
C ASN A 89 3.63 -2.56 26.24
N VAL A 90 3.66 -3.78 25.74
CA VAL A 90 3.20 -4.13 24.39
C VAL A 90 1.65 -4.10 24.30
N THR A 91 0.96 -4.02 25.43
CA THR A 91 -0.50 -3.98 25.49
C THR A 91 -0.98 -2.57 25.17
N PRO A 92 -1.73 -2.37 24.08
CA PRO A 92 -2.25 -1.04 23.72
C PRO A 92 -3.27 -0.55 24.74
N ASN A 93 -3.28 0.75 24.96
CA ASN A 93 -4.37 1.41 25.67
C ASN A 93 -5.66 1.45 24.82
N GLN A 94 -6.77 1.92 25.41
CA GLN A 94 -8.06 1.93 24.72
C GLN A 94 -8.07 2.83 23.48
N GLU A 95 -7.38 3.96 23.52
CA GLU A 95 -7.26 4.88 22.38
C GLU A 95 -6.53 4.23 21.21
N GLN A 96 -5.41 3.56 21.47
CA GLN A 96 -4.64 2.82 20.47
C GLN A 96 -5.47 1.69 19.85
N LYS A 97 -6.23 0.95 20.67
CA LYS A 97 -7.16 -0.09 20.19
C LYS A 97 -8.23 0.50 19.28
N ASN A 98 -8.82 1.63 19.67
CA ASN A 98 -9.85 2.30 18.89
C ASN A 98 -9.29 2.79 17.54
N ASN A 99 -8.07 3.35 17.53
CA ASN A 99 -7.41 3.77 16.31
C ASN A 99 -7.15 2.60 15.36
N ILE A 100 -6.63 1.48 15.88
CA ILE A 100 -6.39 0.28 15.07
C ILE A 100 -7.70 -0.29 14.52
N ASN A 101 -8.75 -0.38 15.33
CA ASN A 101 -10.07 -0.83 14.88
C ASN A 101 -10.60 0.05 13.74
N LYS A 102 -10.50 1.38 13.89
CA LYS A 102 -10.91 2.32 12.83
C LYS A 102 -10.14 2.10 11.52
N LEU A 103 -8.83 1.89 11.60
CA LEU A 103 -8.02 1.63 10.42
C LEU A 103 -8.38 0.31 9.76
N LEU A 104 -8.66 -0.74 10.52
CA LEU A 104 -9.13 -2.02 10.00
C LEU A 104 -10.48 -1.90 9.28
N GLU A 105 -11.42 -1.11 9.81
CA GLU A 105 -12.69 -0.85 9.13
C GLU A 105 -12.48 -0.08 7.81
N LEU A 106 -11.65 0.96 7.80
CA LEU A 106 -11.32 1.69 6.58
C LEU A 106 -10.64 0.81 5.52
N ILE A 107 -9.83 -0.15 5.93
CA ILE A 107 -9.20 -1.13 5.04
C ILE A 107 -10.24 -2.08 4.45
N LYS A 108 -11.20 -2.56 5.25
CA LYS A 108 -12.30 -3.42 4.79
C LYS A 108 -13.26 -2.70 3.84
N GLU A 109 -13.60 -1.44 4.13
CA GLU A 109 -14.48 -0.62 3.27
C GLU A 109 -13.85 -0.40 1.89
N GLN A 110 -12.54 -0.22 1.83
CA GLN A 110 -11.81 0.00 0.58
C GLN A 110 -11.83 -1.24 -0.33
N GLU A 111 -11.85 -2.43 0.24
CA GLU A 111 -12.01 -3.69 -0.51
C GLU A 111 -13.28 -3.68 -1.38
N ILE A 112 -14.39 -3.15 -0.84
CA ILE A 112 -15.69 -3.12 -1.52
C ILE A 112 -15.67 -2.10 -2.68
N ILE A 113 -15.07 -0.94 -2.46
CA ILE A 113 -15.06 0.16 -3.44
C ILE A 113 -14.14 -0.16 -4.63
N ASP A 114 -12.96 -0.72 -4.36
CA ASP A 114 -11.99 -1.05 -5.42
C ASP A 114 -12.45 -2.23 -6.30
N ASN A 115 -13.38 -3.06 -5.83
CA ASN A 115 -14.03 -4.09 -6.64
C ASN A 115 -15.05 -3.52 -7.62
N ILE A 116 -15.58 -2.30 -7.40
CA ILE A 116 -16.61 -1.67 -8.23
C ILE A 116 -15.99 -0.78 -9.31
N ASP A 117 -14.85 -0.16 -9.07
CA ASP A 117 -14.23 0.86 -9.95
C ASP A 117 -13.29 0.28 -11.03
N THR A 118 -13.48 -0.97 -11.45
CA THR A 118 -12.61 -1.62 -12.46
C THR A 118 -12.71 -1.01 -13.87
N GLU A 119 -13.63 -0.07 -14.12
CA GLU A 119 -13.87 0.45 -15.47
C GLU A 119 -13.08 1.72 -15.86
N ASN A 120 -12.38 2.40 -14.93
CA ASN A 120 -11.68 3.63 -15.30
C ASN A 120 -10.38 3.89 -14.49
N PRO A 121 -9.23 3.30 -14.88
CA PRO A 121 -7.96 3.46 -14.15
C PRO A 121 -7.32 4.86 -14.30
N THR A 122 -7.89 5.76 -15.12
CA THR A 122 -7.22 7.02 -15.52
C THR A 122 -7.58 8.22 -14.63
N LYS A 123 -8.44 8.09 -13.62
CA LYS A 123 -9.05 9.26 -12.94
C LYS A 123 -8.48 9.67 -11.58
N LEU A 124 -7.44 8.99 -11.06
CA LEU A 124 -6.89 9.30 -9.73
C LEU A 124 -5.37 9.58 -9.76
N ILE A 125 -4.93 10.40 -10.71
CA ILE A 125 -3.60 11.00 -10.60
C ILE A 125 -3.77 12.24 -9.71
N ASP A 126 -3.50 12.07 -8.42
CA ASP A 126 -3.26 13.22 -7.55
C ASP A 126 -1.98 13.92 -8.03
N GLN A 127 -2.16 15.07 -8.67
CA GLN A 127 -1.06 15.87 -9.24
C GLN A 127 -0.15 16.48 -8.16
N SER A 128 -0.45 16.28 -6.86
CA SER A 128 0.30 16.88 -5.75
C SER A 128 1.58 16.14 -5.39
N ASN A 129 1.70 14.86 -5.72
CA ASN A 129 2.87 14.04 -5.38
C ASN A 129 3.80 13.87 -6.60
N ILE A 130 4.88 14.64 -6.63
CA ILE A 130 5.91 14.52 -7.67
C ILE A 130 7.08 13.70 -7.11
N ILE A 131 7.44 12.63 -7.80
CA ILE A 131 8.64 11.84 -7.52
C ILE A 131 9.78 12.44 -8.35
N TYR A 132 10.81 12.96 -7.68
CA TYR A 132 12.01 13.41 -8.33
C TYR A 132 13.03 12.27 -8.40
N ILE A 133 13.54 12.00 -9.60
CA ILE A 133 14.58 10.99 -9.84
C ILE A 133 15.89 11.75 -10.08
N LEU A 134 16.84 11.53 -9.19
CA LEU A 134 18.19 12.09 -9.27
C LEU A 134 19.19 10.92 -9.41
N ASP A 135 19.74 10.76 -10.59
CA ASP A 135 20.75 9.73 -10.86
C ASP A 135 21.69 10.22 -11.99
N SER A 136 22.95 9.85 -11.90
CA SER A 136 23.97 10.17 -12.92
C SER A 136 23.77 9.40 -14.23
N ASP A 137 23.11 8.23 -14.18
CA ASP A 137 22.74 7.46 -15.36
C ASP A 137 21.43 7.98 -15.95
N LYS A 138 21.56 8.72 -17.05
CA LYS A 138 20.42 9.35 -17.74
C LYS A 138 19.46 8.32 -18.34
N ASP A 139 19.98 7.21 -18.86
CA ASP A 139 19.17 6.17 -19.49
C ASP A 139 18.37 5.41 -18.44
N PHE A 140 18.98 5.11 -17.31
CA PHE A 140 18.30 4.53 -16.15
C PHE A 140 17.22 5.46 -15.61
N SER A 141 17.56 6.74 -15.36
CA SER A 141 16.62 7.74 -14.84
C SER A 141 15.41 7.92 -15.75
N LEU A 142 15.64 7.97 -17.07
CA LEU A 142 14.57 8.09 -18.06
C LEU A 142 13.70 6.83 -18.12
N GLY A 143 14.32 5.66 -18.05
CA GLY A 143 13.63 4.37 -17.99
C GLY A 143 12.73 4.26 -16.75
N LEU A 144 13.28 4.59 -15.57
CA LEU A 144 12.56 4.58 -14.31
C LEU A 144 11.42 5.60 -14.29
N SER A 145 11.65 6.82 -14.81
CA SER A 145 10.60 7.83 -14.93
C SER A 145 9.42 7.36 -15.78
N LYS A 146 9.70 6.72 -16.91
CA LYS A 146 8.66 6.14 -17.78
C LYS A 146 7.89 5.02 -17.09
N GLN A 147 8.58 4.16 -16.34
CA GLN A 147 7.94 3.10 -15.57
C GLN A 147 7.04 3.68 -14.48
N LEU A 148 7.51 4.65 -13.70
CA LEU A 148 6.73 5.31 -12.66
C LEU A 148 5.53 6.06 -13.24
N GLN A 149 5.69 6.77 -14.36
CA GLN A 149 4.57 7.43 -15.06
C GLN A 149 3.55 6.41 -15.59
N TYR A 150 4.02 5.26 -16.04
CA TYR A 150 3.15 4.17 -16.45
C TYR A 150 2.30 3.64 -15.28
N PHE A 151 2.86 3.60 -14.07
CA PHE A 151 2.13 3.26 -12.84
C PHE A 151 1.30 4.43 -12.28
N GLY A 152 1.13 5.53 -13.04
CA GLY A 152 0.34 6.68 -12.64
C GLY A 152 1.03 7.62 -11.65
N CYS A 153 2.32 7.43 -11.39
CA CYS A 153 3.10 8.35 -10.58
C CYS A 153 3.54 9.56 -11.40
N ASN A 154 3.46 10.77 -10.82
CA ASN A 154 4.04 11.95 -11.43
C ASN A 154 5.55 11.98 -11.18
N ALA A 155 6.33 11.38 -12.09
CA ALA A 155 7.78 11.27 -11.96
C ALA A 155 8.51 12.25 -12.87
N ARG A 156 9.52 12.95 -12.32
CA ARG A 156 10.39 13.88 -13.07
C ARG A 156 11.85 13.55 -12.83
N VAL A 157 12.60 13.47 -13.92
CA VAL A 157 14.06 13.37 -13.85
C VAL A 157 14.63 14.75 -13.60
N VAL A 158 15.44 14.88 -12.56
CA VAL A 158 16.21 16.09 -12.27
C VAL A 158 17.59 15.87 -12.86
N ASN A 159 17.92 16.61 -13.92
CA ASN A 159 19.27 16.64 -14.42
C ASN A 159 20.06 17.60 -13.55
N ASP A 160 21.19 17.13 -13.01
CA ASP A 160 22.14 18.03 -12.36
C ASP A 160 22.63 19.01 -13.41
N ALA A 161 22.22 20.27 -13.30
CA ALA A 161 22.78 21.34 -14.09
C ALA A 161 24.09 21.73 -13.41
N ALA A 162 25.19 21.13 -13.89
CA ALA A 162 26.51 21.63 -13.57
C ALA A 162 26.72 23.03 -14.12
#